data_ce7614d418fe91994b15b8426a06bd32
#
_entry.id   ce7614d418fe91994b15b8426a06bd32
#
_cell.length_a   1.000
_cell.length_b   1.000
_cell.length_c   1.000
_cell.angle_alpha   90.00
_cell.angle_beta   90.00
_cell.angle_gamma   90.00
#
_symmetry.space_group_name_H-M   'P 1'
#
loop_
_entity.id
_entity.type
_entity.pdbx_description
1 polymer ?
#
loop_
_entity_poly.entity_id
_entity_poly.type
_entity_poly.pdbx_seq_one_letter_code
_entity_poly.pdbx_strand_id
1 'polypeptide(L)' 'MNLEKSFRIALATKGMSKQDLAAQMKCTSPYITQISKGGSMSVSKLQGVCGVLGYKVWEFIKLGEE' A
#
# COMPACT_ATOMS: atom_id res chain seq x y z
N MET A 1 -13.37 4.48 -2.64
CA MET A 1 -11.98 4.27 -2.19
C MET A 1 -11.19 3.59 -3.30
N ASN A 2 -10.03 4.13 -3.65
CA ASN A 2 -9.19 3.57 -4.71
C ASN A 2 -7.82 3.21 -4.14
N LEU A 3 -7.68 1.99 -3.65
CA LEU A 3 -6.43 1.54 -3.02
C LEU A 3 -5.28 1.45 -4.02
N GLU A 4 -5.56 1.11 -5.28
CA GLU A 4 -4.51 1.07 -6.30
C GLU A 4 -3.87 2.44 -6.46
N LYS A 5 -4.68 3.49 -6.52
CA LYS A 5 -4.18 4.85 -6.60
C LYS A 5 -3.42 5.25 -5.34
N SER A 6 -3.93 4.86 -4.17
CA SER A 6 -3.25 5.12 -2.90
C SER A 6 -1.86 4.50 -2.88
N PHE A 7 -1.74 3.24 -3.30
CA PHE A 7 -0.44 2.56 -3.37
C PHE A 7 0.50 3.29 -4.31
N ARG A 8 0.01 3.64 -5.50
CA ARG A 8 0.84 4.31 -6.51
C ARG A 8 1.39 5.63 -5.99
N ILE A 9 0.54 6.46 -5.42
CA ILE A 9 0.94 7.77 -4.90
C ILE A 9 1.89 7.61 -3.73
N ALA A 10 1.58 6.73 -2.80
CA ALA A 10 2.39 6.53 -1.61
C ALA A 10 3.79 6.02 -1.96
N LEU A 11 3.87 5.04 -2.85
CA LEU A 11 5.16 4.48 -3.26
C LEU A 11 5.99 5.54 -4.00
N ALA A 12 5.36 6.31 -4.89
CA ALA A 12 6.05 7.38 -5.61
C ALA A 12 6.57 8.44 -4.64
N THR A 13 5.76 8.82 -3.67
CA THR A 13 6.14 9.83 -2.68
C THR A 13 7.33 9.37 -1.84
N LYS A 14 7.38 8.08 -1.51
CA LYS A 14 8.47 7.53 -0.71
C LYS A 14 9.66 7.06 -1.56
N GLY A 15 9.57 7.13 -2.88
CA GLY A 15 10.62 6.66 -3.76
C GLY A 15 10.82 5.15 -3.68
N MET A 16 9.76 4.40 -3.45
CA MET A 16 9.81 2.95 -3.32
C MET A 16 9.11 2.28 -4.49
N SER A 17 9.58 1.08 -4.85
CA SER A 17 8.90 0.23 -5.80
C SER A 17 8.02 -0.78 -5.05
N LYS A 18 7.16 -1.50 -5.80
CA LYS A 18 6.38 -2.59 -5.22
C LYS A 18 7.29 -3.68 -4.66
N GLN A 19 8.41 -3.92 -5.31
CA GLN A 19 9.41 -4.89 -4.84
C GLN A 19 9.99 -4.48 -3.49
N ASP A 20 10.31 -3.20 -3.34
CA ASP A 20 10.83 -2.67 -2.08
C ASP A 20 9.81 -2.85 -0.96
N LEU A 21 8.55 -2.53 -1.25
CA LEU A 21 7.49 -2.69 -0.26
C LEU A 21 7.32 -4.16 0.11
N ALA A 22 7.34 -5.04 -0.89
CA ALA A 22 7.21 -6.49 -0.65
C ALA A 22 8.33 -6.99 0.25
N ALA A 23 9.56 -6.55 0.01
CA ALA A 23 10.70 -6.93 0.84
C ALA A 23 10.52 -6.46 2.28
N GLN A 24 10.03 -5.24 2.48
CA GLN A 24 9.77 -4.70 3.81
C GLN A 24 8.69 -5.49 4.55
N MET A 25 7.70 -5.96 3.81
CA MET A 25 6.58 -6.71 4.38
C MET A 25 6.79 -8.22 4.37
N LYS A 26 7.95 -8.68 3.89
CA LYS A 26 8.29 -10.11 3.80
C LYS A 26 7.27 -10.88 2.96
N CYS A 27 6.88 -10.30 1.84
CA CYS A 27 5.95 -10.94 0.90
C CYS A 27 6.46 -10.75 -0.53
N THR A 28 5.67 -11.16 -1.52
CA THR A 28 6.08 -11.11 -2.93
C THR A 28 5.48 -9.90 -3.64
N SER A 29 6.13 -9.44 -4.72
CA SER A 29 5.60 -8.35 -5.55
C SER A 29 4.22 -8.67 -6.12
N PRO A 30 3.97 -9.88 -6.65
CA PRO A 30 2.61 -10.22 -7.12
C PRO A 30 1.55 -10.10 -6.03
N TYR A 31 1.89 -10.41 -4.79
CA TYR A 31 0.96 -10.25 -3.67
C TYR A 31 0.61 -8.77 -3.45
N ILE A 32 1.62 -7.90 -3.50
CA ILE A 32 1.40 -6.44 -3.38
C ILE A 32 0.48 -5.96 -4.49
N THR A 33 0.70 -6.40 -5.72
CA THR A 33 -0.16 -6.05 -6.85
C THR A 33 -1.59 -6.52 -6.61
N GLN A 34 -1.76 -7.73 -6.10
CA GLN A 34 -3.08 -8.29 -5.83
C GLN A 34 -3.83 -7.49 -4.77
N ILE A 35 -3.18 -7.15 -3.66
CA ILE A 35 -3.84 -6.39 -2.60
C ILE A 35 -4.11 -4.95 -3.03
N SER A 36 -3.25 -4.37 -3.87
CA SER A 36 -3.44 -3.00 -4.33
C SER A 36 -4.67 -2.85 -5.22
N LYS A 37 -5.09 -3.93 -5.86
CA LYS A 37 -6.29 -3.92 -6.71
C LYS A 37 -7.58 -4.04 -5.91
N GLY A 38 -7.51 -3.93 -4.58
CA GLY A 38 -8.69 -3.98 -3.75
C GLY A 38 -9.19 -5.39 -3.47
N GLY A 39 -8.34 -6.40 -3.67
CA GLY A 39 -8.66 -7.77 -3.31
C GLY A 39 -8.76 -7.93 -1.79
N SER A 40 -8.54 -9.10 -1.29
CA SER A 40 -8.78 -9.47 0.11
C SER A 40 -7.84 -8.78 1.10
N MET A 41 -7.81 -7.45 1.13
CA MET A 41 -6.98 -6.74 2.10
C MET A 41 -7.73 -6.54 3.41
N SER A 42 -7.23 -7.14 4.48
CA SER A 42 -7.78 -6.94 5.81
C SER A 42 -7.26 -5.62 6.40
N VAL A 43 -7.92 -5.16 7.47
CA VAL A 43 -7.48 -3.95 8.17
C VAL A 43 -6.07 -4.14 8.71
N SER A 44 -5.75 -5.33 9.21
CA SER A 44 -4.40 -5.63 9.72
C SER A 44 -3.33 -5.46 8.63
N LYS A 45 -3.61 -5.96 7.42
CA LYS A 45 -2.69 -5.80 6.29
C LYS A 45 -2.54 -4.34 5.91
N LEU A 46 -3.65 -3.62 5.87
CA LEU A 46 -3.63 -2.19 5.55
C LEU A 46 -2.80 -1.42 6.56
N GLN A 47 -2.98 -1.70 7.85
CA GLN A 47 -2.19 -1.08 8.91
C GLN A 47 -0.70 -1.39 8.74
N GLY A 48 -0.36 -2.62 8.36
CA GLY A 48 1.02 -3.01 8.12
C GLY A 48 1.65 -2.22 6.98
N VAL A 49 0.92 -2.09 5.87
CA VAL A 49 1.37 -1.31 4.71
C VAL A 49 1.59 0.14 5.12
N CYS A 50 0.62 0.74 5.79
CA CYS A 50 0.70 2.13 6.23
C CYS A 50 1.87 2.34 7.19
N GLY A 51 2.12 1.40 8.08
CA GLY A 51 3.24 1.46 9.01
C GLY A 51 4.58 1.47 8.29
N VAL A 52 4.74 0.63 7.29
CA VAL A 52 5.96 0.59 6.49
C VAL A 52 6.16 1.89 5.72
N LEU A 53 5.08 2.45 5.18
CA LEU A 53 5.15 3.67 4.38
C LEU A 53 5.14 4.94 5.22
N GLY A 54 4.87 4.83 6.52
CA GLY A 54 4.84 6.00 7.40
C GLY A 54 3.57 6.82 7.30
N TYR A 55 2.48 6.22 6.86
CA TYR A 55 1.17 6.87 6.78
C TYR A 55 0.24 6.35 7.86
N LYS A 56 -0.71 7.18 8.28
CA LYS A 56 -1.86 6.70 9.02
C LYS A 56 -2.85 6.09 8.03
N VAL A 57 -3.68 5.16 8.50
CA VAL A 57 -4.63 4.47 7.62
C VAL A 57 -5.52 5.46 6.87
N TRP A 58 -6.06 6.45 7.57
CA TRP A 58 -6.96 7.44 6.94
C TRP A 58 -6.21 8.30 5.92
N GLU A 59 -4.94 8.62 6.17
CA GLU A 59 -4.13 9.38 5.22
C GLU A 59 -3.90 8.59 3.95
N PHE A 60 -3.59 7.30 4.10
CA PHE A 60 -3.35 6.41 2.97
C PHE A 60 -4.61 6.28 2.10
N ILE A 61 -5.76 6.08 2.72
CA ILE A 61 -7.03 5.97 2.01
C ILE A 61 -7.33 7.27 1.27
N LYS A 62 -7.09 8.40 1.91
CA LYS A 62 -7.34 9.72 1.33
C LYS A 62 -6.53 9.94 0.05
N LEU A 63 -5.32 9.41 -0.04
CA LEU A 63 -4.52 9.52 -1.26
C LEU A 63 -5.26 8.97 -2.47
N GLY A 64 -6.01 7.89 -2.30
CA GLY A 64 -6.76 7.27 -3.38
C GLY A 64 -8.03 8.03 -3.74
N GLU A 65 -8.45 8.95 -2.89
CA GLU A 65 -9.67 9.72 -3.14
C GLU A 65 -9.38 11.08 -3.80
N GLU A 66 -8.12 11.47 -3.83
CA GLU A 66 -7.70 12.69 -4.48
C GLU A 66 -7.40 12.44 -5.96
#